data_54ac62e3baeced35f51b6198a6c2b072
#
_entry.id   54ac62e3baeced35f51b6198a6c2b072
#
_cell.length_a   1.000
_cell.length_b   1.000
_cell.length_c   1.000
_cell.angle_alpha   90.00
_cell.angle_beta   90.00
_cell.angle_gamma   90.00
#
_symmetry.space_group_name_H-M   'P 1'
#
loop_
_entity.id
_entity.type
_entity.pdbx_description
1 polymer ?
#
loop_
_entity_poly.entity_id
_entity_poly.type
_entity_poly.pdbx_seq_one_letter_code
_entity_poly.pdbx_strand_id
1 'polypeptide(L)'
;DEIKAQIETNEKLLSDPDLGPLANEEIKNLKVQLQPLESAAPPAGSDPAGESDLSYSPATIEIRSAAGGDEAQIFANDLTRMYLRFAQSQGFKTELIDANILRINIGKNNPWGHGAYETFSVESGVHRVQRVPATESAGRIHTSTATVAVLPVIPPQAVEVKEADLEWQFTTAGGPGGQNVNKVNTAVRLTHQPTGIIVTVREERFQARNKEIALEILRAKLWEKAEQERLSKIESGRAAAVGRGMRSEKIKTYNFPQNRLTDHRLAKSWYSLKEIIAGDLSAVLTYSREHLPTLP
;
A
#
# COMPACT_ATOMS: atom_id res chain seq x y z
N ASP A 1 -23.56 -13.97 1.19
CA ASP A 1 -24.94 -13.51 1.37
C ASP A 1 -25.94 -14.67 1.43
N GLU A 2 -25.82 -15.68 0.57
CA GLU A 2 -26.72 -16.82 0.51
C GLU A 2 -26.72 -17.68 1.79
N ILE A 3 -25.54 -17.94 2.37
CA ILE A 3 -25.38 -18.66 3.63
C ILE A 3 -25.97 -17.87 4.82
N LYS A 4 -25.84 -16.53 4.82
CA LYS A 4 -26.44 -15.68 5.88
C LYS A 4 -27.96 -15.70 5.82
N ALA A 5 -28.52 -15.66 4.61
CA ALA A 5 -29.99 -15.80 4.40
C ALA A 5 -30.52 -17.16 4.82
N GLN A 6 -29.75 -18.23 4.62
CA GLN A 6 -30.11 -19.59 5.08
C GLN A 6 -30.05 -19.69 6.61
N ILE A 7 -29.07 -19.07 7.27
CA ILE A 7 -28.99 -19.02 8.74
C ILE A 7 -30.22 -18.29 9.31
N GLU A 8 -30.59 -17.12 8.76
CA GLU A 8 -31.75 -16.35 9.19
C GLU A 8 -33.07 -17.10 8.99
N THR A 9 -33.18 -17.90 7.93
CA THR A 9 -34.34 -18.73 7.67
C THR A 9 -34.44 -19.87 8.68
N ASN A 10 -33.34 -20.52 9.00
CA ASN A 10 -33.27 -21.60 9.99
C ASN A 10 -33.45 -21.08 11.44
N GLU A 11 -33.03 -19.84 11.74
CA GLU A 11 -33.28 -19.20 13.04
C GLU A 11 -34.79 -19.01 13.33
N LYS A 12 -35.59 -18.77 12.29
CA LYS A 12 -37.06 -18.67 12.43
C LYS A 12 -37.73 -20.02 12.72
N LEU A 13 -37.08 -21.12 12.39
CA LEU A 13 -37.55 -22.49 12.63
C LEU A 13 -37.15 -23.05 14.00
N LEU A 14 -36.31 -22.36 14.76
CA LEU A 14 -35.86 -22.78 16.10
C LEU A 14 -37.01 -22.91 17.13
N SER A 15 -38.12 -22.18 16.92
CA SER A 15 -39.30 -22.22 17.79
C SER A 15 -40.25 -23.36 17.51
N ASP A 16 -40.03 -24.15 16.46
CA ASP A 16 -40.85 -25.30 16.10
C ASP A 16 -40.41 -26.56 16.90
N PRO A 17 -41.31 -27.25 17.60
CA PRO A 17 -40.95 -28.42 18.44
C PRO A 17 -40.35 -29.58 17.64
N ASP A 18 -40.73 -29.77 16.38
CA ASP A 18 -40.30 -30.89 15.54
C ASP A 18 -39.07 -30.52 14.66
N LEU A 19 -38.97 -29.29 14.23
CA LEU A 19 -37.91 -28.82 13.33
C LEU A 19 -36.73 -28.08 14.03
N GLY A 20 -36.94 -27.63 15.27
CA GLY A 20 -35.96 -26.88 16.04
C GLY A 20 -34.61 -27.59 16.23
N PRO A 21 -34.58 -28.87 16.58
CA PRO A 21 -33.32 -29.60 16.72
C PRO A 21 -32.52 -29.72 15.42
N LEU A 22 -33.22 -29.97 14.29
CA LEU A 22 -32.61 -30.05 12.96
C LEU A 22 -32.09 -28.67 12.48
N ALA A 23 -32.88 -27.62 12.69
CA ALA A 23 -32.50 -26.24 12.35
C ALA A 23 -31.25 -25.80 13.14
N ASN A 24 -31.12 -26.21 14.40
CA ASN A 24 -29.96 -25.85 15.22
C ASN A 24 -28.67 -26.56 14.76
N GLU A 25 -28.78 -27.81 14.29
CA GLU A 25 -27.65 -28.54 13.73
C GLU A 25 -27.21 -27.96 12.38
N GLU A 26 -28.15 -27.54 11.56
CA GLU A 26 -27.88 -26.92 10.27
C GLU A 26 -27.29 -25.50 10.40
N ILE A 27 -27.75 -24.68 11.35
CA ILE A 27 -27.17 -23.40 11.71
C ILE A 27 -25.70 -23.58 12.16
N LYS A 28 -25.41 -24.63 12.95
CA LYS A 28 -24.06 -24.91 13.38
C LYS A 28 -23.12 -25.28 12.24
N ASN A 29 -23.62 -26.07 11.28
CA ASN A 29 -22.88 -26.45 10.08
C ASN A 29 -22.66 -25.26 9.14
N LEU A 30 -23.66 -24.41 8.94
CA LEU A 30 -23.56 -23.19 8.15
C LEU A 30 -22.62 -22.17 8.78
N LYS A 31 -22.59 -22.01 10.09
CA LYS A 31 -21.62 -21.17 10.81
C LYS A 31 -20.19 -21.66 10.68
N VAL A 32 -19.97 -22.99 10.67
CA VAL A 32 -18.65 -23.59 10.42
C VAL A 32 -18.19 -23.35 8.97
N GLN A 33 -19.11 -23.36 8.00
CA GLN A 33 -18.81 -23.01 6.59
C GLN A 33 -18.60 -21.52 6.38
N LEU A 34 -19.22 -20.67 7.18
CA LEU A 34 -19.07 -19.20 7.10
C LEU A 34 -17.72 -18.74 7.66
N GLN A 35 -17.21 -19.40 8.71
CA GLN A 35 -15.95 -19.07 9.39
C GLN A 35 -14.71 -18.97 8.45
N PRO A 36 -14.44 -19.94 7.54
CA PRO A 36 -13.32 -19.82 6.60
C PRO A 36 -13.57 -18.77 5.50
N LEU A 37 -14.83 -18.50 5.15
CA LEU A 37 -15.20 -17.47 4.17
C LEU A 37 -15.09 -16.04 4.76
N GLU A 38 -15.41 -15.86 6.02
CA GLU A 38 -15.20 -14.59 6.75
C GLU A 38 -13.73 -14.35 7.12
N SER A 39 -12.96 -15.43 7.37
CA SER A 39 -11.51 -15.31 7.60
C SER A 39 -10.69 -15.10 6.32
N ALA A 40 -11.27 -15.39 5.16
CA ALA A 40 -10.67 -15.15 3.84
C ALA A 40 -11.15 -13.83 3.19
N ALA A 41 -12.21 -13.23 3.71
CA ALA A 41 -12.66 -11.90 3.28
C ALA A 41 -11.76 -10.83 3.91
N PRO A 42 -11.29 -9.84 3.14
CA PRO A 42 -10.73 -8.64 3.74
C PRO A 42 -11.80 -8.01 4.65
N PRO A 43 -11.43 -7.34 5.76
CA PRO A 43 -12.39 -6.77 6.69
C PRO A 43 -13.41 -5.95 5.91
N ALA A 44 -14.72 -6.25 6.14
CA ALA A 44 -15.83 -5.58 5.50
C ALA A 44 -15.76 -4.07 5.85
N GLY A 45 -15.41 -3.26 4.87
CA GLY A 45 -15.18 -1.82 5.02
C GLY A 45 -14.49 -1.19 3.81
N SER A 46 -14.22 -1.95 2.74
CA SER A 46 -13.74 -1.36 1.48
C SER A 46 -14.93 -0.87 0.64
N ASP A 47 -15.39 0.35 0.90
CA ASP A 47 -16.17 1.11 -0.08
C ASP A 47 -15.31 1.34 -1.32
N PRO A 48 -15.78 0.98 -2.54
CA PRO A 48 -15.00 1.12 -3.76
C PRO A 48 -14.82 2.56 -4.26
N ALA A 49 -15.15 3.56 -3.46
CA ALA A 49 -15.08 4.99 -3.83
C ALA A 49 -14.80 5.95 -2.66
N GLY A 50 -14.39 5.46 -1.49
CA GLY A 50 -13.95 6.29 -0.37
C GLY A 50 -12.45 6.18 -0.18
N GLU A 51 -11.81 7.22 0.32
CA GLU A 51 -10.44 7.21 0.83
C GLU A 51 -10.31 5.99 1.75
N SER A 52 -9.69 4.93 1.25
CA SER A 52 -9.43 3.72 2.04
C SER A 52 -8.70 4.17 3.29
N ASP A 53 -9.24 3.84 4.45
CA ASP A 53 -8.62 4.16 5.73
C ASP A 53 -7.19 3.58 5.74
N LEU A 54 -6.22 4.44 5.42
CA LEU A 54 -4.81 4.08 5.29
C LEU A 54 -4.23 3.60 6.61
N SER A 55 -4.94 3.82 7.74
CA SER A 55 -4.53 3.41 9.08
C SER A 55 -4.28 1.90 9.18
N TYR A 56 -5.01 1.09 8.43
CA TYR A 56 -4.84 -0.37 8.42
C TYR A 56 -3.98 -0.90 7.27
N SER A 57 -3.41 -0.02 6.45
CA SER A 57 -2.60 -0.44 5.30
C SER A 57 -1.27 -1.06 5.71
N PRO A 58 -0.77 -2.05 4.95
CA PRO A 58 0.62 -2.43 5.00
C PRO A 58 1.53 -1.27 4.65
N ALA A 59 2.78 -1.30 5.12
CA ALA A 59 3.77 -0.27 4.83
C ALA A 59 4.95 -0.82 4.03
N THR A 60 5.50 0.00 3.16
CA THR A 60 6.84 -0.19 2.60
C THR A 60 7.75 0.89 3.18
N ILE A 61 8.81 0.48 3.88
CA ILE A 61 9.84 1.37 4.42
C ILE A 61 11.04 1.31 3.50
N GLU A 62 11.35 2.43 2.86
CA GLU A 62 12.55 2.59 2.04
C GLU A 62 13.57 3.44 2.80
N ILE A 63 14.78 2.92 2.95
CA ILE A 63 15.87 3.60 3.65
C ILE A 63 17.00 3.82 2.66
N ARG A 64 17.42 5.05 2.49
CA ARG A 64 18.51 5.41 1.58
C ARG A 64 19.60 6.17 2.31
N SER A 65 20.85 5.85 2.02
CA SER A 65 21.98 6.68 2.45
C SER A 65 21.88 8.06 1.80
N ALA A 66 22.18 9.11 2.57
CA ALA A 66 22.19 10.48 2.06
C ALA A 66 23.62 11.09 2.23
N ALA A 67 23.81 12.10 3.05
CA ALA A 67 25.12 12.71 3.20
C ALA A 67 26.00 11.93 4.18
N GLY A 68 27.22 11.48 3.76
CA GLY A 68 28.19 10.83 4.65
C GLY A 68 28.97 9.65 4.08
N GLY A 69 28.81 9.35 2.79
CA GLY A 69 29.54 8.25 2.13
C GLY A 69 29.25 6.88 2.76
N ASP A 70 30.28 6.05 2.95
CA ASP A 70 30.16 4.66 3.45
C ASP A 70 29.47 4.60 4.83
N GLU A 71 29.72 5.58 5.70
CA GLU A 71 29.08 5.65 7.01
C GLU A 71 27.56 5.85 6.91
N ALA A 72 27.09 6.63 5.93
CA ALA A 72 25.66 6.79 5.69
C ALA A 72 25.00 5.48 5.24
N GLN A 73 25.72 4.65 4.44
CA GLN A 73 25.25 3.32 4.04
C GLN A 73 25.20 2.35 5.22
N ILE A 74 26.23 2.35 6.07
CA ILE A 74 26.24 1.52 7.29
C ILE A 74 25.07 1.93 8.21
N PHE A 75 24.83 3.22 8.36
CA PHE A 75 23.72 3.72 9.17
C PHE A 75 22.34 3.36 8.57
N ALA A 76 22.19 3.41 7.26
CA ALA A 76 20.96 2.93 6.58
C ALA A 76 20.70 1.45 6.89
N ASN A 77 21.73 0.62 6.84
CA ASN A 77 21.62 -0.81 7.20
C ASN A 77 21.26 -1.01 8.68
N ASP A 78 21.80 -0.16 9.59
CA ASP A 78 21.47 -0.21 11.02
C ASP A 78 19.99 0.13 11.25
N LEU A 79 19.46 1.17 10.58
CA LEU A 79 18.05 1.53 10.63
C LEU A 79 17.15 0.42 10.08
N THR A 80 17.54 -0.21 8.96
CA THR A 80 16.79 -1.34 8.40
C THR A 80 16.68 -2.48 9.41
N ARG A 81 17.78 -2.84 10.06
CA ARG A 81 17.80 -3.88 11.10
C ARG A 81 16.98 -3.50 12.31
N MET A 82 17.03 -2.26 12.73
CA MET A 82 16.25 -1.71 13.86
C MET A 82 14.75 -1.85 13.60
N TYR A 83 14.26 -1.38 12.45
CA TYR A 83 12.84 -1.50 12.10
C TYR A 83 12.40 -2.95 11.89
N LEU A 84 13.24 -3.78 11.27
CA LEU A 84 12.95 -5.20 11.08
C LEU A 84 12.75 -5.92 12.42
N ARG A 85 13.68 -5.74 13.36
CA ARG A 85 13.61 -6.36 14.69
C ARG A 85 12.41 -5.88 15.49
N PHE A 86 12.15 -4.57 15.46
CA PHE A 86 10.97 -4.01 16.10
C PHE A 86 9.69 -4.61 15.53
N ALA A 87 9.51 -4.58 14.20
CA ALA A 87 8.32 -5.13 13.56
C ALA A 87 8.11 -6.61 13.89
N GLN A 88 9.17 -7.41 13.88
CA GLN A 88 9.11 -8.83 14.27
C GLN A 88 8.73 -9.02 15.75
N SER A 89 9.31 -8.24 16.66
CA SER A 89 8.99 -8.31 18.09
C SER A 89 7.55 -7.92 18.40
N GLN A 90 6.96 -7.06 17.58
CA GLN A 90 5.57 -6.61 17.70
C GLN A 90 4.58 -7.47 16.89
N GLY A 91 5.02 -8.60 16.34
CA GLY A 91 4.14 -9.55 15.66
C GLY A 91 3.73 -9.14 14.24
N PHE A 92 4.34 -8.13 13.65
CA PHE A 92 4.15 -7.82 12.23
C PHE A 92 4.81 -8.88 11.35
N LYS A 93 4.20 -9.15 10.18
CA LYS A 93 4.85 -9.93 9.13
C LYS A 93 5.77 -9.03 8.33
N THR A 94 7.03 -9.40 8.23
CA THR A 94 8.07 -8.61 7.55
C THR A 94 8.62 -9.36 6.35
N GLU A 95 8.85 -8.65 5.27
CA GLU A 95 9.48 -9.13 4.05
C GLU A 95 10.56 -8.13 3.63
N LEU A 96 11.79 -8.59 3.49
CA LEU A 96 12.88 -7.76 2.95
C LEU A 96 12.85 -7.89 1.42
N ILE A 97 12.41 -6.82 0.75
CA ILE A 97 12.32 -6.78 -0.73
C ILE A 97 13.68 -6.54 -1.34
N ASP A 98 14.48 -5.66 -0.72
CA ASP A 98 15.85 -5.33 -1.12
C ASP A 98 16.65 -4.97 0.13
N ALA A 99 17.96 -4.78 0.01
CA ALA A 99 18.90 -4.53 1.11
C ALA A 99 18.39 -3.51 2.15
N ASN A 100 17.70 -2.46 1.69
CA ASN A 100 17.16 -1.39 2.53
C ASN A 100 15.69 -1.05 2.21
N ILE A 101 14.94 -2.01 1.68
CA ILE A 101 13.50 -1.89 1.42
C ILE A 101 12.77 -3.00 2.17
N LEU A 102 12.03 -2.61 3.18
CA LEU A 102 11.29 -3.50 4.07
C LEU A 102 9.79 -3.33 3.85
N ARG A 103 9.10 -4.42 3.52
CA ARG A 103 7.64 -4.47 3.54
C ARG A 103 7.17 -5.01 4.88
N ILE A 104 6.22 -4.33 5.49
CA ILE A 104 5.63 -4.69 6.77
C ILE A 104 4.13 -4.85 6.58
N ASN A 105 3.64 -6.06 6.83
CA ASN A 105 2.23 -6.41 6.79
C ASN A 105 1.69 -6.58 8.20
N ILE A 106 0.38 -6.42 8.36
CA ILE A 106 -0.29 -6.64 9.65
C ILE A 106 -0.18 -8.13 10.02
N GLY A 107 0.31 -8.41 11.21
CA GLY A 107 0.33 -9.76 11.78
C GLY A 107 -0.98 -10.09 12.49
N LYS A 108 -1.25 -11.39 12.70
CA LYS A 108 -2.46 -11.87 13.39
C LYS A 108 -2.60 -11.34 14.83
N ASN A 109 -1.49 -11.01 15.49
CA ASN A 109 -1.43 -10.60 16.90
C ASN A 109 -0.76 -9.24 17.07
N ASN A 110 -1.13 -8.26 16.25
CA ASN A 110 -0.59 -6.92 16.36
C ASN A 110 -1.15 -6.21 17.62
N PRO A 111 -0.32 -5.95 18.65
CA PRO A 111 -0.77 -5.32 19.89
C PRO A 111 -1.08 -3.82 19.73
N TRP A 112 -0.71 -3.21 18.59
CA TRP A 112 -0.88 -1.78 18.35
C TRP A 112 -2.31 -1.40 17.94
N GLY A 113 -3.15 -2.36 17.53
CA GLY A 113 -4.51 -2.12 17.07
C GLY A 113 -4.62 -1.32 15.75
N HIS A 114 -3.48 -1.05 15.10
CA HIS A 114 -3.36 -0.21 13.89
C HIS A 114 -2.54 -0.93 12.82
N GLY A 115 -2.62 -0.45 11.59
CA GLY A 115 -1.83 -0.95 10.47
C GLY A 115 -0.35 -0.58 10.56
N ALA A 116 0.44 -1.22 9.71
CA ALA A 116 1.86 -0.95 9.65
C ALA A 116 2.15 0.49 9.19
N TYR A 117 1.40 1.01 8.22
CA TYR A 117 1.59 2.38 7.73
C TYR A 117 1.39 3.41 8.85
N GLU A 118 0.30 3.33 9.59
CA GLU A 118 0.03 4.26 10.70
C GLU A 118 1.11 4.17 11.78
N THR A 119 1.57 2.95 12.10
CA THR A 119 2.61 2.74 13.11
C THR A 119 3.93 3.40 12.75
N PHE A 120 4.36 3.29 11.48
CA PHE A 120 5.68 3.72 11.04
C PHE A 120 5.70 5.06 10.31
N SER A 121 4.57 5.63 9.87
CA SER A 121 4.49 6.90 9.11
C SER A 121 5.23 8.05 9.78
N VAL A 122 5.20 8.11 11.11
CA VAL A 122 5.91 9.10 11.93
C VAL A 122 7.44 9.04 11.80
N GLU A 123 7.99 7.97 11.22
CA GLU A 123 9.42 7.80 10.97
C GLU A 123 9.89 8.37 9.62
N SER A 124 8.95 8.85 8.77
CA SER A 124 9.31 9.43 7.47
C SER A 124 10.10 10.73 7.64
N GLY A 125 11.28 10.79 7.00
CA GLY A 125 12.13 11.99 7.02
C GLY A 125 13.62 11.68 7.03
N VAL A 126 14.42 12.70 7.40
CA VAL A 126 15.87 12.62 7.46
C VAL A 126 16.34 12.24 8.86
N HIS A 127 17.04 11.13 8.97
CA HIS A 127 17.67 10.64 10.19
C HIS A 127 19.16 10.95 10.19
N ARG A 128 19.67 11.52 11.27
CA ARG A 128 21.07 11.91 11.43
C ARG A 128 21.76 11.06 12.47
N VAL A 129 22.93 10.52 12.16
CA VAL A 129 23.78 9.81 13.10
C VAL A 129 25.02 10.64 13.46
N GLN A 130 25.44 10.58 14.72
CA GLN A 130 26.68 11.13 15.24
C GLN A 130 27.40 10.03 16.01
N ARG A 131 28.46 9.48 15.39
CA ARG A 131 29.33 8.45 16.01
C ARG A 131 30.71 8.46 15.37
N VAL A 132 31.64 7.75 15.98
CA VAL A 132 32.91 7.40 15.35
C VAL A 132 32.61 6.22 14.41
N PRO A 133 32.75 6.37 13.07
CA PRO A 133 32.49 5.27 12.14
C PRO A 133 33.48 4.12 12.32
N ALA A 134 33.08 2.91 11.94
CA ALA A 134 34.01 1.78 11.90
C ALA A 134 35.16 1.97 10.86
N THR A 135 34.95 2.87 9.91
CA THR A 135 35.93 3.25 8.86
C THR A 135 36.89 4.37 9.27
N GLU A 136 36.70 4.97 10.46
CA GLU A 136 37.53 6.09 10.93
C GLU A 136 38.62 5.61 11.88
N SER A 137 39.89 5.82 11.48
CA SER A 137 41.07 5.41 12.25
C SER A 137 41.50 6.43 13.31
N ALA A 138 41.15 7.71 13.16
CA ALA A 138 41.59 8.80 14.04
C ALA A 138 40.57 9.10 15.17
N GLY A 139 39.53 8.28 15.33
CA GLY A 139 38.55 8.42 16.42
C GLY A 139 37.66 9.67 16.34
N ARG A 140 37.59 10.33 15.18
CA ARG A 140 36.77 11.54 15.01
C ARG A 140 35.27 11.18 14.86
N ILE A 141 34.42 11.99 15.49
CA ILE A 141 33.00 11.85 15.38
C ILE A 141 32.56 12.38 14.00
N HIS A 142 31.92 11.51 13.20
CA HIS A 142 31.32 11.89 11.93
C HIS A 142 29.82 12.13 12.09
N THR A 143 29.28 12.95 11.21
CA THR A 143 27.84 13.22 11.09
C THR A 143 27.37 12.76 9.73
N SER A 144 26.57 11.72 9.70
CA SER A 144 25.99 11.17 8.47
C SER A 144 24.48 11.17 8.52
N THR A 145 23.83 11.07 7.37
CA THR A 145 22.37 11.06 7.26
C THR A 145 21.88 9.91 6.39
N ALA A 146 20.73 9.38 6.75
CA ALA A 146 19.93 8.48 5.95
C ALA A 146 18.51 9.03 5.85
N THR A 147 17.83 8.77 4.76
CA THR A 147 16.43 9.14 4.55
C THR A 147 15.55 7.91 4.72
N VAL A 148 14.45 8.07 5.40
CA VAL A 148 13.44 7.04 5.61
C VAL A 148 12.15 7.50 4.96
N ALA A 149 11.63 6.74 4.00
CA ALA A 149 10.30 6.96 3.42
C ALA A 149 9.39 5.80 3.81
N VAL A 150 8.30 6.10 4.48
CA VAL A 150 7.26 5.13 4.82
C VAL A 150 6.10 5.38 3.88
N LEU A 151 5.76 4.38 3.07
CA LEU A 151 4.74 4.47 2.04
C LEU A 151 3.66 3.43 2.28
N PRO A 152 2.37 3.77 2.12
CA PRO A 152 1.30 2.78 2.18
C PRO A 152 1.39 1.86 0.97
N VAL A 153 1.04 0.59 1.17
CA VAL A 153 0.90 -0.36 0.06
C VAL A 153 -0.52 -0.20 -0.50
N ILE A 154 -0.61 0.46 -1.66
CA ILE A 154 -1.86 0.65 -2.38
C ILE A 154 -2.01 -0.53 -3.34
N PRO A 155 -3.05 -1.39 -3.20
CA PRO A 155 -3.29 -2.48 -4.13
C PRO A 155 -3.63 -1.93 -5.52
N PRO A 156 -3.27 -2.65 -6.60
CA PRO A 156 -3.72 -2.29 -7.94
C PRO A 156 -5.25 -2.33 -7.99
N GLN A 157 -5.86 -1.25 -8.45
CA GLN A 157 -7.31 -1.20 -8.64
C GLN A 157 -7.69 -2.02 -9.87
N ALA A 158 -8.68 -2.88 -9.71
CA ALA A 158 -9.35 -3.50 -10.86
C ALA A 158 -10.13 -2.42 -11.62
N VAL A 159 -9.82 -2.24 -12.89
CA VAL A 159 -10.54 -1.27 -13.73
C VAL A 159 -11.81 -1.94 -14.26
N GLU A 160 -12.94 -1.59 -13.68
CA GLU A 160 -14.24 -2.00 -14.14
C GLU A 160 -14.75 -1.01 -15.19
N VAL A 161 -15.07 -1.50 -16.40
CA VAL A 161 -15.60 -0.69 -17.50
C VAL A 161 -17.10 -0.89 -17.57
N LYS A 162 -17.86 0.16 -17.22
CA LYS A 162 -19.32 0.15 -17.30
C LYS A 162 -19.78 0.46 -18.72
N GLU A 163 -20.75 -0.29 -19.23
CA GLU A 163 -21.29 -0.08 -20.58
C GLU A 163 -21.92 1.32 -20.76
N ALA A 164 -22.48 1.88 -19.71
CA ALA A 164 -23.06 3.22 -19.70
C ALA A 164 -22.06 4.35 -19.97
N ASP A 165 -20.76 4.11 -19.70
CA ASP A 165 -19.68 5.07 -19.89
C ASP A 165 -19.06 4.98 -21.30
N LEU A 166 -19.59 4.10 -22.16
CA LEU A 166 -19.05 3.80 -23.48
C LEU A 166 -19.91 4.42 -24.59
N GLU A 167 -19.28 5.22 -25.43
CA GLU A 167 -19.88 5.73 -26.65
C GLU A 167 -19.30 5.00 -27.86
N TRP A 168 -20.18 4.34 -28.60
CA TRP A 168 -19.83 3.56 -29.78
C TRP A 168 -20.16 4.32 -31.07
N GLN A 169 -19.19 4.44 -31.95
CA GLN A 169 -19.38 4.96 -33.31
C GLN A 169 -18.89 3.92 -34.33
N PHE A 170 -19.68 3.71 -35.38
CA PHE A 170 -19.40 2.74 -36.43
C PHE A 170 -19.20 3.46 -37.75
N THR A 171 -18.07 3.18 -38.40
CA THR A 171 -17.70 3.81 -39.68
C THR A 171 -17.20 2.78 -40.67
N THR A 172 -17.10 3.18 -41.92
CA THR A 172 -16.45 2.35 -42.95
C THR A 172 -14.94 2.29 -42.68
N ALA A 173 -14.31 1.15 -42.97
CA ALA A 173 -12.90 0.93 -42.63
C ALA A 173 -11.95 1.86 -43.40
N GLY A 174 -12.35 2.36 -44.56
CA GLY A 174 -11.51 3.21 -45.42
C GLY A 174 -10.23 2.51 -45.89
N GLY A 175 -9.81 2.70 -47.11
CA GLY A 175 -8.56 2.14 -47.64
C GLY A 175 -8.75 1.48 -49.00
N PRO A 176 -7.64 1.00 -49.63
CA PRO A 176 -7.72 0.28 -50.89
C PRO A 176 -8.40 -1.06 -50.64
N GLY A 177 -9.59 -1.27 -51.22
CA GLY A 177 -10.38 -2.50 -51.06
C GLY A 177 -11.59 -2.55 -51.95
N GLY A 178 -12.26 -3.69 -52.00
CA GLY A 178 -13.47 -3.93 -52.79
C GLY A 178 -14.72 -3.22 -52.23
N GLN A 179 -15.91 -3.48 -52.84
CA GLN A 179 -17.16 -2.80 -52.49
C GLN A 179 -17.55 -2.89 -51.00
N ASN A 180 -17.16 -3.95 -50.29
CA ASN A 180 -17.49 -4.15 -48.87
C ASN A 180 -16.76 -3.15 -47.96
N VAL A 181 -15.52 -2.79 -48.26
CA VAL A 181 -14.70 -1.83 -47.45
C VAL A 181 -15.33 -0.43 -47.45
N ASN A 182 -15.98 -0.07 -48.54
CA ASN A 182 -16.56 1.26 -48.73
C ASN A 182 -18.07 1.33 -48.38
N LYS A 183 -18.75 0.20 -48.20
CA LYS A 183 -20.18 0.17 -47.93
C LYS A 183 -20.59 -0.38 -46.57
N VAL A 184 -19.73 -1.18 -45.94
CA VAL A 184 -20.05 -1.83 -44.64
C VAL A 184 -19.29 -1.13 -43.50
N ASN A 185 -20.01 -0.74 -42.44
CA ASN A 185 -19.44 -0.09 -41.24
C ASN A 185 -18.80 -1.14 -40.35
N THR A 186 -17.63 -1.63 -40.71
CA THR A 186 -16.86 -2.60 -39.91
C THR A 186 -15.93 -1.96 -38.91
N ALA A 187 -15.46 -0.74 -39.14
CA ALA A 187 -14.61 -0.02 -38.21
C ALA A 187 -15.38 0.48 -36.99
N VAL A 188 -14.77 0.35 -35.84
CA VAL A 188 -15.34 0.70 -34.55
C VAL A 188 -14.50 1.79 -33.93
N ARG A 189 -15.14 2.87 -33.52
CA ARG A 189 -14.54 3.91 -32.65
C ARG A 189 -15.28 3.87 -31.32
N LEU A 190 -14.52 3.62 -30.25
CA LEU A 190 -15.00 3.53 -28.89
C LEU A 190 -14.44 4.71 -28.10
N THR A 191 -15.33 5.48 -27.47
CA THR A 191 -14.95 6.59 -26.58
C THR A 191 -15.40 6.25 -25.16
N HIS A 192 -14.49 6.30 -24.21
CA HIS A 192 -14.82 6.22 -22.79
C HIS A 192 -15.07 7.63 -22.26
N GLN A 193 -16.33 7.95 -21.97
CA GLN A 193 -16.76 9.32 -21.65
C GLN A 193 -16.06 9.93 -20.42
N PRO A 194 -15.89 9.23 -19.26
CA PRO A 194 -15.28 9.82 -18.08
C PRO A 194 -13.80 10.19 -18.25
N THR A 195 -13.05 9.43 -19.03
CA THR A 195 -11.60 9.66 -19.23
C THR A 195 -11.24 10.33 -20.55
N GLY A 196 -12.18 10.39 -21.49
CA GLY A 196 -11.94 10.91 -22.84
C GLY A 196 -11.04 10.01 -23.71
N ILE A 197 -10.74 8.79 -23.28
CA ILE A 197 -9.89 7.87 -24.07
C ILE A 197 -10.65 7.37 -25.27
N ILE A 198 -10.03 7.48 -26.44
CA ILE A 198 -10.59 7.03 -27.72
C ILE A 198 -9.76 5.87 -28.24
N VAL A 199 -10.46 4.82 -28.66
CA VAL A 199 -9.89 3.62 -29.30
C VAL A 199 -10.57 3.45 -30.66
N THR A 200 -9.79 3.29 -31.73
CA THR A 200 -10.31 3.01 -33.07
C THR A 200 -9.72 1.71 -33.58
N VAL A 201 -10.59 0.78 -33.97
CA VAL A 201 -10.20 -0.55 -34.50
C VAL A 201 -10.90 -0.78 -35.85
N ARG A 202 -10.11 -1.22 -36.84
CA ARG A 202 -10.55 -1.44 -38.21
C ARG A 202 -9.86 -2.64 -38.91
N GLU A 203 -9.17 -3.45 -38.10
CA GLU A 203 -8.29 -4.49 -38.63
C GLU A 203 -9.04 -5.76 -39.06
N GLU A 204 -10.13 -6.05 -38.38
CA GLU A 204 -10.89 -7.27 -38.63
C GLU A 204 -12.05 -7.06 -39.60
N ARG A 205 -12.42 -8.17 -40.32
CA ARG A 205 -13.50 -8.18 -41.29
C ARG A 205 -14.89 -7.99 -40.66
N PHE A 206 -15.05 -8.46 -39.41
CA PHE A 206 -16.34 -8.44 -38.73
C PHE A 206 -16.36 -7.34 -37.64
N GLN A 207 -17.44 -6.54 -37.68
CA GLN A 207 -17.65 -5.45 -36.69
C GLN A 207 -17.66 -5.96 -35.25
N ALA A 208 -18.25 -7.16 -34.99
CA ALA A 208 -18.29 -7.75 -33.65
C ALA A 208 -16.87 -8.00 -33.11
N ARG A 209 -15.98 -8.51 -33.94
CA ARG A 209 -14.60 -8.75 -33.54
C ARG A 209 -13.85 -7.45 -33.27
N ASN A 210 -14.05 -6.41 -34.08
CA ASN A 210 -13.49 -5.09 -33.86
C ASN A 210 -14.00 -4.45 -32.54
N LYS A 211 -15.28 -4.72 -32.16
CA LYS A 211 -15.81 -4.30 -30.85
C LYS A 211 -15.08 -4.98 -29.68
N GLU A 212 -14.88 -6.28 -29.74
CA GLU A 212 -14.16 -7.04 -28.70
C GLU A 212 -12.75 -6.51 -28.52
N ILE A 213 -12.01 -6.35 -29.62
CA ILE A 213 -10.64 -5.81 -29.61
C ILE A 213 -10.63 -4.37 -29.07
N ALA A 214 -11.59 -3.53 -29.45
CA ALA A 214 -11.68 -2.16 -28.93
C ALA A 214 -11.88 -2.12 -27.41
N LEU A 215 -12.69 -3.01 -26.85
CA LEU A 215 -12.86 -3.15 -25.40
C LEU A 215 -11.59 -3.65 -24.71
N GLU A 216 -10.89 -4.61 -25.29
CA GLU A 216 -9.63 -5.11 -24.75
C GLU A 216 -8.58 -3.99 -24.70
N ILE A 217 -8.42 -3.23 -25.79
CA ILE A 217 -7.49 -2.11 -25.87
C ILE A 217 -7.90 -0.99 -24.90
N LEU A 218 -9.19 -0.70 -24.76
CA LEU A 218 -9.69 0.29 -23.82
C LEU A 218 -9.35 -0.11 -22.36
N ARG A 219 -9.62 -1.37 -21.99
CA ARG A 219 -9.28 -1.90 -20.67
C ARG A 219 -7.79 -1.77 -20.38
N ALA A 220 -6.93 -2.13 -21.33
CA ALA A 220 -5.49 -1.98 -21.20
C ALA A 220 -5.05 -0.52 -20.98
N LYS A 221 -5.60 0.43 -21.76
CA LYS A 221 -5.31 1.86 -21.62
C LYS A 221 -5.80 2.45 -20.30
N LEU A 222 -6.99 2.04 -19.84
CA LEU A 222 -7.54 2.48 -18.56
C LEU A 222 -6.68 1.95 -17.39
N TRP A 223 -6.26 0.68 -17.46
CA TRP A 223 -5.37 0.09 -16.48
C TRP A 223 -4.01 0.81 -16.46
N GLU A 224 -3.42 1.09 -17.62
CA GLU A 224 -2.16 1.83 -17.74
C GLU A 224 -2.27 3.22 -17.11
N LYS A 225 -3.37 3.94 -17.37
CA LYS A 225 -3.63 5.26 -16.78
C LYS A 225 -3.76 5.18 -15.25
N ALA A 226 -4.55 4.24 -14.74
CA ALA A 226 -4.73 4.03 -13.31
C ALA A 226 -3.40 3.67 -12.62
N GLU A 227 -2.58 2.82 -13.25
CA GLU A 227 -1.26 2.46 -12.72
C GLU A 227 -0.28 3.65 -12.73
N GLN A 228 -0.32 4.48 -13.77
CA GLN A 228 0.48 5.69 -13.85
C GLN A 228 0.10 6.71 -12.76
N GLU A 229 -1.20 6.89 -12.50
CA GLU A 229 -1.70 7.72 -11.41
C GLU A 229 -1.28 7.17 -10.03
N ARG A 230 -1.36 5.84 -9.84
CA ARG A 230 -0.89 5.16 -8.63
C ARG A 230 0.60 5.39 -8.39
N LEU A 231 1.43 5.19 -9.41
CA LEU A 231 2.87 5.41 -9.34
C LEU A 231 3.21 6.87 -9.04
N SER A 232 2.53 7.82 -9.68
CA SER A 232 2.71 9.25 -9.42
C SER A 232 2.38 9.63 -7.98
N LYS A 233 1.30 9.07 -7.39
CA LYS A 233 0.97 9.26 -5.97
C LYS A 233 2.06 8.71 -5.05
N ILE A 234 2.61 7.54 -5.36
CA ILE A 234 3.72 6.93 -4.59
C ILE A 234 4.98 7.80 -4.69
N GLU A 235 5.32 8.28 -5.88
CA GLU A 235 6.50 9.13 -6.09
C GLU A 235 6.38 10.48 -5.39
N SER A 236 5.21 11.12 -5.45
CA SER A 236 4.95 12.38 -4.75
C SER A 236 4.99 12.19 -3.24
N GLY A 237 4.41 11.12 -2.70
CA GLY A 237 4.50 10.75 -1.30
C GLY A 237 5.95 10.50 -0.86
N ARG A 238 6.74 9.78 -1.67
CA ARG A 238 8.17 9.57 -1.42
C ARG A 238 8.95 10.89 -1.40
N ALA A 239 8.74 11.77 -2.37
CA ALA A 239 9.40 13.06 -2.45
C ALA A 239 9.06 13.95 -1.24
N ALA A 240 7.80 13.96 -0.81
CA ALA A 240 7.36 14.69 0.35
C ALA A 240 7.99 14.15 1.65
N ALA A 241 8.11 12.82 1.79
CA ALA A 241 8.67 12.17 2.96
C ALA A 241 10.18 12.39 3.12
N VAL A 242 10.92 12.38 2.01
CA VAL A 242 12.41 12.35 2.02
C VAL A 242 13.02 13.75 2.01
N GLY A 243 12.33 14.76 1.46
CA GLY A 243 12.92 16.08 1.26
C GLY A 243 14.20 16.02 0.42
N ARG A 244 15.18 16.85 0.72
CA ARG A 244 16.50 16.88 0.05
C ARG A 244 17.58 16.02 0.72
N GLY A 245 17.27 15.36 1.84
CA GLY A 245 18.21 14.54 2.61
C GLY A 245 19.33 15.33 3.30
N MET A 246 19.18 16.65 3.41
CA MET A 246 20.21 17.51 3.99
C MET A 246 20.32 17.31 5.52
N ARG A 247 21.53 17.49 6.07
CA ARG A 247 21.77 17.43 7.53
C ARG A 247 20.95 18.42 8.34
N SER A 248 20.51 19.51 7.75
CA SER A 248 19.63 20.53 8.35
C SER A 248 18.18 20.07 8.48
N GLU A 249 17.71 19.21 7.59
CA GLU A 249 16.32 18.72 7.51
C GLU A 249 16.03 17.56 8.48
N LYS A 250 16.96 17.24 9.35
CA LYS A 250 16.85 16.12 10.29
C LYS A 250 15.58 16.17 11.14
N ILE A 251 14.85 15.07 11.16
CA ILE A 251 13.77 14.85 12.13
C ILE A 251 14.28 14.21 13.42
N LYS A 252 15.23 13.27 13.32
CA LYS A 252 15.82 12.55 14.45
C LYS A 252 17.33 12.59 14.42
N THR A 253 17.96 12.63 15.61
CA THR A 253 19.43 12.52 15.78
C THR A 253 19.77 11.39 16.72
N TYR A 254 20.58 10.46 16.22
CA TYR A 254 21.15 9.30 16.92
C TYR A 254 22.56 9.66 17.37
N ASN A 255 22.71 10.08 18.63
CA ASN A 255 23.98 10.49 19.21
C ASN A 255 24.56 9.33 20.05
N PHE A 256 25.48 8.57 19.47
CA PHE A 256 26.09 7.41 20.12
C PHE A 256 26.98 7.76 21.31
N PRO A 257 27.84 8.81 21.27
CA PRO A 257 28.63 9.23 22.43
C PRO A 257 27.80 9.55 23.67
N GLN A 258 26.58 10.09 23.47
CA GLN A 258 25.69 10.46 24.57
C GLN A 258 24.61 9.38 24.83
N ASN A 259 24.63 8.23 24.12
CA ASN A 259 23.61 7.19 24.18
C ASN A 259 22.18 7.76 24.05
N ARG A 260 21.98 8.78 23.19
CA ARG A 260 20.75 9.59 23.11
C ARG A 260 20.16 9.61 21.72
N LEU A 261 18.85 9.32 21.61
CA LEU A 261 18.01 9.64 20.48
C LEU A 261 17.25 10.93 20.75
N THR A 262 17.26 11.88 19.83
CA THR A 262 16.48 13.13 19.93
C THR A 262 15.55 13.24 18.72
N ASP A 263 14.25 13.39 18.94
CA ASP A 263 13.31 13.82 17.93
C ASP A 263 13.17 15.34 17.98
N HIS A 264 13.57 16.00 16.89
CA HIS A 264 13.61 17.46 16.80
C HIS A 264 12.27 18.10 16.61
N ARG A 265 11.28 17.34 16.07
CA ARG A 265 9.91 17.81 15.87
C ARG A 265 9.19 17.98 17.21
N LEU A 266 9.50 17.09 18.15
CA LEU A 266 8.88 17.01 19.48
C LEU A 266 9.76 17.61 20.59
N ALA A 267 10.99 18.02 20.28
CA ALA A 267 12.01 18.42 21.26
C ALA A 267 12.21 17.37 22.38
N LYS A 268 11.97 16.07 22.09
CA LYS A 268 12.05 14.96 23.05
C LYS A 268 13.33 14.16 22.86
N SER A 269 13.90 13.70 23.96
CA SER A 269 15.08 12.83 23.95
C SER A 269 14.86 11.57 24.79
N TRP A 270 15.43 10.44 24.29
CA TRP A 270 15.52 9.15 24.99
C TRP A 270 16.98 8.78 25.17
N TYR A 271 17.35 8.29 26.35
CA TYR A 271 18.75 8.00 26.73
C TYR A 271 19.06 6.49 26.70
N SER A 272 18.39 5.75 25.85
CA SER A 272 18.52 4.30 25.64
C SER A 272 18.80 3.98 24.16
N LEU A 273 19.71 4.72 23.52
CA LEU A 273 19.96 4.59 22.07
C LEU A 273 20.39 3.17 21.68
N LYS A 274 21.14 2.46 22.52
CA LYS A 274 21.59 1.10 22.24
C LYS A 274 20.42 0.12 22.14
N GLU A 275 19.46 0.22 23.04
CA GLU A 275 18.24 -0.57 23.08
C GLU A 275 17.35 -0.24 21.87
N ILE A 276 17.21 1.06 21.55
CA ILE A 276 16.46 1.55 20.39
C ILE A 276 17.03 0.96 19.10
N ILE A 277 18.32 1.04 18.87
CA ILE A 277 18.97 0.46 17.67
C ILE A 277 18.90 -1.07 17.69
N ALA A 278 18.82 -1.71 18.85
CA ALA A 278 18.58 -3.16 18.95
C ALA A 278 17.14 -3.58 18.61
N GLY A 279 16.21 -2.61 18.50
CA GLY A 279 14.82 -2.84 18.07
C GLY A 279 13.76 -2.46 19.11
N ASP A 280 14.12 -1.87 20.25
CA ASP A 280 13.12 -1.38 21.22
C ASP A 280 12.67 0.06 20.88
N LEU A 281 11.74 0.15 19.95
CA LEU A 281 11.19 1.43 19.48
C LEU A 281 9.84 1.78 20.12
N SER A 282 9.29 0.92 20.98
CA SER A 282 7.92 1.06 21.50
C SER A 282 7.67 2.44 22.11
N ALA A 283 8.50 2.88 23.04
CA ALA A 283 8.35 4.18 23.70
C ALA A 283 8.50 5.37 22.73
N VAL A 284 9.36 5.23 21.70
CA VAL A 284 9.59 6.27 20.70
C VAL A 284 8.40 6.43 19.80
N LEU A 285 7.90 5.32 19.24
CA LEU A 285 6.77 5.33 18.30
C LEU A 285 5.46 5.72 18.97
N THR A 286 5.16 5.18 20.17
CA THR A 286 3.97 5.56 20.93
C THR A 286 3.97 7.06 21.19
N TYR A 287 5.04 7.61 21.76
CA TYR A 287 5.12 9.04 22.04
C TYR A 287 5.02 9.89 20.77
N SER A 288 5.68 9.47 19.68
CA SER A 288 5.65 10.22 18.43
C SER A 288 4.25 10.25 17.82
N ARG A 289 3.50 9.15 17.86
CA ARG A 289 2.13 9.08 17.36
C ARG A 289 1.15 9.94 18.17
N GLU A 290 1.30 9.97 19.49
CA GLU A 290 0.44 10.77 20.37
C GLU A 290 0.63 12.28 20.18
N HIS A 291 1.80 12.73 19.74
CA HIS A 291 2.18 14.14 19.74
C HIS A 291 2.44 14.74 18.34
N LEU A 292 2.56 13.90 17.31
CA LEU A 292 2.66 14.38 15.92
C LEU A 292 1.28 14.30 15.26
N PRO A 293 0.93 15.28 14.41
CA PRO A 293 -0.27 15.17 13.59
C PRO A 293 -0.15 13.94 12.69
N THR A 294 -1.22 13.17 12.59
CA THR A 294 -1.35 12.10 11.59
C THR A 294 -1.13 12.71 10.21
N LEU A 295 -0.19 12.14 9.46
CA LEU A 295 0.00 12.54 8.06
C LEU A 295 -1.29 12.21 7.29
N PRO A 296 -1.79 13.14 6.45
CA PRO A 296 -3.00 12.93 5.67
C PRO A 296 -2.88 11.79 4.68
#